data_4c658802dd806f2f1004654e64b637f8
#
_entry.id   4c658802dd806f2f1004654e64b637f8
#
_cell.length_a   1.000
_cell.length_b   1.000
_cell.length_c   1.000
_cell.angle_alpha   90.00
_cell.angle_beta   90.00
_cell.angle_gamma   90.00
#
_symmetry.space_group_name_H-M   'P 1'
#
loop_
_entity.id
_entity.type
_entity.pdbx_description
1 polymer ?
#
loop_
_entity_poly.entity_id
_entity_poly.type
_entity_poly.pdbx_seq_one_letter_code
_entity_poly.pdbx_strand_id
1 'polypeptide(L)'
;MRKTQSRRERVANEILMHFRAKKKSSSDIYIDEPIETDKDGNQLTLSDIIGDDEDIIEKIDLSIRSGQLYKFLEQCLDSREMEVIKLRYGLYGCYPLTQREVSDKLNISRSYVSRIEKKALTTLKNMYDKNPY
;
A
#
# COMPACT_ATOMS: atom_id res chain seq x y z
N MET A 1 -44.59 -28.85 -16.61
CA MET A 1 -44.37 -28.65 -18.05
C MET A 1 -43.47 -27.44 -18.26
N ARG A 2 -42.18 -27.63 -18.56
CA ARG A 2 -41.27 -26.53 -18.93
C ARG A 2 -41.64 -26.12 -20.35
N LYS A 3 -42.16 -24.89 -20.55
CA LYS A 3 -42.38 -24.32 -21.89
C LYS A 3 -41.03 -24.24 -22.61
N THR A 4 -40.91 -24.99 -23.71
CA THR A 4 -39.76 -24.87 -24.62
C THR A 4 -39.81 -23.46 -25.23
N GLN A 5 -38.97 -22.59 -24.74
CA GLN A 5 -38.84 -21.23 -25.23
C GLN A 5 -38.49 -21.27 -26.72
N SER A 6 -39.29 -20.58 -27.55
CA SER A 6 -39.11 -20.58 -29.01
C SER A 6 -37.68 -20.12 -29.37
N ARG A 7 -37.08 -20.71 -30.41
CA ARG A 7 -35.78 -20.30 -30.91
C ARG A 7 -35.70 -18.78 -31.18
N ARG A 8 -36.80 -18.18 -31.62
CA ARG A 8 -36.89 -16.73 -31.83
C ARG A 8 -36.82 -15.93 -30.55
N GLU A 9 -37.45 -16.39 -29.45
CA GLU A 9 -37.39 -15.74 -28.14
C GLU A 9 -35.98 -15.81 -27.54
N ARG A 10 -35.26 -16.90 -27.73
CA ARG A 10 -33.87 -17.02 -27.31
C ARG A 10 -32.94 -16.04 -28.04
N VAL A 11 -33.06 -15.96 -29.37
CA VAL A 11 -32.27 -15.00 -30.17
C VAL A 11 -32.60 -13.57 -29.79
N ALA A 12 -33.88 -13.23 -29.58
CA ALA A 12 -34.27 -11.89 -29.13
C ALA A 12 -33.69 -11.55 -27.75
N ASN A 13 -33.67 -12.49 -26.81
CA ASN A 13 -33.08 -12.29 -25.50
C ASN A 13 -31.56 -12.13 -25.58
N GLU A 14 -30.86 -12.88 -26.41
CA GLU A 14 -29.41 -12.74 -26.63
C GLU A 14 -29.07 -11.36 -27.19
N ILE A 15 -29.84 -10.89 -28.17
CA ILE A 15 -29.69 -9.53 -28.74
C ILE A 15 -29.90 -8.47 -27.67
N LEU A 16 -30.95 -8.59 -26.84
CA LEU A 16 -31.21 -7.66 -25.73
C LEU A 16 -30.10 -7.66 -24.70
N MET A 17 -29.58 -8.84 -24.34
CA MET A 17 -28.44 -8.97 -23.42
C MET A 17 -27.18 -8.34 -24.01
N HIS A 18 -26.92 -8.53 -25.31
CA HIS A 18 -25.79 -7.89 -26.01
C HIS A 18 -25.90 -6.35 -25.95
N PHE A 19 -27.09 -5.79 -26.28
CA PHE A 19 -27.29 -4.34 -26.19
C PHE A 19 -27.16 -3.79 -24.74
N ARG A 20 -27.63 -4.54 -23.73
CA ARG A 20 -27.44 -4.17 -22.32
C ARG A 20 -25.97 -4.16 -21.93
N ALA A 21 -25.21 -5.19 -22.34
CA ALA A 21 -23.78 -5.25 -22.10
C ALA A 21 -23.04 -4.09 -22.78
N LYS A 22 -23.37 -3.84 -24.07
CA LYS A 22 -22.79 -2.72 -24.82
C LYS A 22 -23.14 -1.36 -24.23
N LYS A 23 -24.37 -1.17 -23.72
CA LYS A 23 -24.76 0.06 -23.03
C LYS A 23 -24.00 0.26 -21.73
N LYS A 24 -23.70 -0.81 -20.98
CA LYS A 24 -22.90 -0.75 -19.75
C LYS A 24 -21.46 -0.35 -20.04
N SER A 25 -20.88 -0.81 -21.15
CA SER A 25 -19.52 -0.51 -21.59
C SER A 25 -19.40 0.77 -22.44
N SER A 26 -20.51 1.41 -22.80
CA SER A 26 -20.50 2.60 -23.67
C SER A 26 -20.01 3.88 -22.96
N SER A 27 -19.86 3.82 -21.64
CA SER A 27 -19.27 4.91 -20.83
C SER A 27 -17.81 4.63 -20.46
N ASP A 28 -17.26 3.50 -20.89
CA ASP A 28 -15.84 3.21 -20.68
C ASP A 28 -15.03 4.07 -21.65
N ILE A 29 -14.09 4.84 -21.11
CA ILE A 29 -13.17 5.70 -21.86
C ILE A 29 -11.81 5.01 -21.84
N TYR A 30 -11.12 4.96 -22.99
CA TYR A 30 -9.76 4.44 -23.04
C TYR A 30 -8.80 5.42 -22.36
N ILE A 31 -7.85 4.89 -21.61
CA ILE A 31 -6.89 5.70 -20.85
C ILE A 31 -6.01 6.57 -21.75
N ASP A 32 -5.77 6.13 -22.98
CA ASP A 32 -4.98 6.83 -24.00
C ASP A 32 -5.85 7.67 -24.95
N GLU A 33 -7.18 7.74 -24.71
CA GLU A 33 -8.07 8.55 -25.54
C GLU A 33 -7.88 10.03 -25.22
N PRO A 34 -7.68 10.89 -26.22
CA PRO A 34 -7.48 12.31 -26.00
C PRO A 34 -8.77 12.97 -25.47
N ILE A 35 -8.68 13.60 -24.31
CA ILE A 35 -9.78 14.32 -23.67
C ILE A 35 -9.88 15.73 -24.23
N GLU A 36 -8.74 16.37 -24.47
CA GLU A 36 -8.66 17.75 -24.95
C GLU A 36 -7.42 17.91 -25.84
N THR A 37 -7.53 18.80 -26.83
CA THR A 37 -6.41 19.16 -27.70
C THR A 37 -6.13 20.65 -27.54
N ASP A 38 -4.89 20.99 -27.18
CA ASP A 38 -4.45 22.36 -27.05
C ASP A 38 -4.39 23.06 -28.43
N LYS A 39 -4.32 24.40 -28.39
CA LYS A 39 -4.21 25.26 -29.60
C LYS A 39 -2.96 24.95 -30.44
N ASP A 40 -1.94 24.41 -29.80
CA ASP A 40 -0.66 24.00 -30.43
C ASP A 40 -0.69 22.56 -30.98
N GLY A 41 -1.85 21.87 -30.87
CA GLY A 41 -2.04 20.50 -31.36
C GLY A 41 -1.59 19.39 -30.43
N ASN A 42 -1.19 19.72 -29.19
CA ASN A 42 -0.86 18.70 -28.18
C ASN A 42 -2.15 18.09 -27.63
N GLN A 43 -2.17 16.75 -27.55
CA GLN A 43 -3.31 15.99 -27.03
C GLN A 43 -3.07 15.70 -25.55
N LEU A 44 -4.06 16.04 -24.72
CA LEU A 44 -4.09 15.66 -23.32
C LEU A 44 -4.88 14.35 -23.17
N THR A 45 -4.27 13.34 -22.65
CA THR A 45 -4.89 12.03 -22.40
C THR A 45 -5.25 11.85 -20.92
N LEU A 46 -6.14 10.89 -20.60
CA LEU A 46 -6.44 10.52 -19.23
C LEU A 46 -5.18 10.03 -18.50
N SER A 47 -4.29 9.36 -19.22
CA SER A 47 -3.00 8.87 -18.72
C SER A 47 -2.11 10.01 -18.21
N ASP A 48 -2.15 11.17 -18.85
CA ASP A 48 -1.35 12.33 -18.43
C ASP A 48 -1.90 12.99 -17.15
N ILE A 49 -3.21 12.88 -16.92
CA ILE A 49 -3.88 13.43 -15.74
C ILE A 49 -3.78 12.50 -14.54
N ILE A 50 -3.84 11.18 -14.76
CA ILE A 50 -3.74 10.14 -13.73
C ILE A 50 -2.27 9.81 -13.43
N GLY A 51 -1.34 10.60 -13.97
CA GLY A 51 0.08 10.43 -13.73
C GLY A 51 0.37 10.26 -12.24
N ASP A 52 1.29 9.38 -11.96
CA ASP A 52 1.73 9.07 -10.60
C ASP A 52 2.39 10.33 -10.01
N ASP A 53 1.68 11.08 -9.17
CA ASP A 53 2.19 12.21 -8.40
C ASP A 53 3.22 11.77 -7.33
N GLU A 54 3.79 10.57 -7.49
CA GLU A 54 4.83 10.12 -6.57
C GLU A 54 6.08 10.99 -6.75
N ASP A 55 6.27 11.87 -5.80
CA ASP A 55 7.46 12.70 -5.74
C ASP A 55 8.70 11.81 -5.60
N ILE A 56 9.50 11.75 -6.66
CA ILE A 56 10.75 10.99 -6.69
C ILE A 56 11.66 11.43 -5.54
N ILE A 57 11.60 12.71 -5.14
CA ILE A 57 12.37 13.27 -4.04
C ILE A 57 11.93 12.65 -2.72
N GLU A 58 10.61 12.52 -2.47
CA GLU A 58 10.08 11.86 -1.27
C GLU A 58 10.47 10.37 -1.21
N LYS A 59 10.44 9.67 -2.34
CA LYS A 59 10.89 8.26 -2.40
C LYS A 59 12.36 8.11 -2.06
N ILE A 60 13.22 8.99 -2.58
CA ILE A 60 14.66 8.97 -2.29
C ILE A 60 14.90 9.30 -0.82
N ASP A 61 14.25 10.34 -0.29
CA ASP A 61 14.37 10.73 1.12
C ASP A 61 13.90 9.60 2.06
N LEU A 62 12.78 8.97 1.76
CA LEU A 62 12.29 7.80 2.50
C LEU A 62 13.28 6.63 2.46
N SER A 63 13.90 6.38 1.31
CA SER A 63 14.92 5.33 1.15
C SER A 63 16.16 5.62 2.00
N ILE A 64 16.63 6.87 2.02
CA ILE A 64 17.78 7.29 2.84
C ILE A 64 17.45 7.15 4.33
N ARG A 65 16.30 7.67 4.78
CA ARG A 65 15.86 7.59 6.17
C ARG A 65 15.65 6.14 6.62
N SER A 66 15.12 5.29 5.75
CA SER A 66 14.98 3.86 6.00
C SER A 66 16.35 3.20 6.21
N GLY A 67 17.32 3.49 5.34
CA GLY A 67 18.68 2.99 5.49
C GLY A 67 19.36 3.43 6.79
N GLN A 68 19.15 4.68 7.20
CA GLN A 68 19.65 5.20 8.49
C GLN A 68 18.98 4.48 9.67
N LEU A 69 17.67 4.25 9.60
CA LEU A 69 16.93 3.53 10.63
C LEU A 69 17.55 2.15 10.91
N TYR A 70 17.79 1.37 9.87
CA TYR A 70 18.40 0.03 10.04
C TYR A 70 19.79 0.10 10.67
N LYS A 71 20.63 1.07 10.32
CA LYS A 71 21.92 1.29 10.98
C LYS A 71 21.78 1.64 12.46
N PHE A 72 20.84 2.53 12.81
CA PHE A 72 20.62 2.92 14.21
C PHE A 72 20.03 1.78 15.03
N LEU A 73 19.15 0.96 14.45
CA LEU A 73 18.62 -0.25 15.10
C LEU A 73 19.78 -1.18 15.54
N GLU A 74 20.74 -1.43 14.66
CA GLU A 74 21.89 -2.31 14.95
C GLU A 74 22.89 -1.71 15.93
N GLN A 75 23.06 -0.38 15.92
CA GLN A 75 24.05 0.31 16.77
C GLN A 75 23.57 0.63 18.18
N CYS A 76 22.26 0.86 18.35
CA CYS A 76 21.75 1.49 19.58
C CYS A 76 20.88 0.57 20.42
N LEU A 77 20.35 -0.50 19.85
CA LEU A 77 19.44 -1.40 20.55
C LEU A 77 20.18 -2.66 21.00
N ASP A 78 19.86 -3.12 22.20
CA ASP A 78 20.29 -4.44 22.62
C ASP A 78 19.50 -5.55 21.90
N SER A 79 19.98 -6.79 21.96
CA SER A 79 19.35 -7.93 21.26
C SER A 79 17.88 -8.10 21.60
N ARG A 80 17.49 -7.79 22.83
CA ARG A 80 16.11 -7.95 23.29
C ARG A 80 15.21 -6.81 22.84
N GLU A 81 15.73 -5.59 22.86
CA GLU A 81 15.06 -4.40 22.32
C GLU A 81 14.85 -4.54 20.80
N MET A 82 15.88 -4.99 20.10
CA MET A 82 15.83 -5.28 18.66
C MET A 82 14.74 -6.30 18.33
N GLU A 83 14.67 -7.40 19.07
CA GLU A 83 13.69 -8.45 18.82
C GLU A 83 12.25 -7.95 19.03
N VAL A 84 12.00 -7.19 20.10
CA VAL A 84 10.70 -6.57 20.36
C VAL A 84 10.32 -5.60 19.24
N ILE A 85 11.21 -4.70 18.84
CA ILE A 85 10.95 -3.72 17.79
C ILE A 85 10.73 -4.42 16.43
N LYS A 86 11.56 -5.40 16.09
CA LYS A 86 11.41 -6.21 14.90
C LYS A 86 10.02 -6.84 14.78
N LEU A 87 9.56 -7.49 15.84
CA LEU A 87 8.25 -8.15 15.87
C LEU A 87 7.08 -7.15 15.91
N ARG A 88 7.23 -6.04 16.62
CA ARG A 88 6.18 -5.02 16.71
C ARG A 88 5.91 -4.29 15.39
N TYR A 89 6.98 -3.92 14.69
CA TYR A 89 6.91 -3.10 13.48
C TYR A 89 7.08 -3.90 12.18
N GLY A 90 7.24 -5.20 12.27
CA GLY A 90 7.36 -6.07 11.10
C GLY A 90 8.64 -5.84 10.30
N LEU A 91 9.74 -5.46 10.98
CA LEU A 91 11.00 -5.21 10.31
C LEU A 91 11.66 -6.51 9.82
N TYR A 92 12.56 -6.40 8.84
CA TYR A 92 13.28 -7.55 8.24
C TYR A 92 12.34 -8.61 7.65
N GLY A 93 11.20 -8.19 7.08
CA GLY A 93 10.24 -9.10 6.44
C GLY A 93 9.34 -9.88 7.41
N CYS A 94 9.31 -9.50 8.67
CA CYS A 94 8.37 -10.05 9.63
C CYS A 94 6.99 -9.39 9.50
N TYR A 95 5.92 -10.09 9.91
CA TYR A 95 4.62 -9.45 10.06
C TYR A 95 4.55 -8.67 11.38
N PRO A 96 3.93 -7.47 11.39
CA PRO A 96 3.77 -6.68 12.61
C PRO A 96 2.81 -7.38 13.57
N LEU A 97 3.23 -7.53 14.82
CA LEU A 97 2.48 -8.18 15.90
C LEU A 97 2.02 -7.15 16.94
N THR A 98 0.90 -7.42 17.61
CA THR A 98 0.44 -6.63 18.76
C THR A 98 1.35 -6.86 19.98
N GLN A 99 1.30 -5.95 20.96
CA GLN A 99 2.07 -6.14 22.22
C GLN A 99 1.73 -7.44 22.94
N ARG A 100 0.49 -7.91 22.80
CA ARG A 100 0.03 -9.17 23.40
C ARG A 100 0.67 -10.38 22.70
N GLU A 101 0.62 -10.41 21.38
CA GLU A 101 1.23 -11.48 20.59
C GLU A 101 2.76 -11.54 20.78
N VAL A 102 3.41 -10.36 20.89
CA VAL A 102 4.85 -10.31 21.21
C VAL A 102 5.11 -10.83 22.61
N SER A 103 4.26 -10.50 23.58
CA SER A 103 4.40 -11.03 24.95
C SER A 103 4.26 -12.55 25.00
N ASP A 104 3.28 -13.08 24.29
CA ASP A 104 3.04 -14.53 24.20
C ASP A 104 4.23 -15.23 23.48
N LYS A 105 4.72 -14.66 22.39
CA LYS A 105 5.83 -15.21 21.60
C LYS A 105 7.17 -15.22 22.35
N LEU A 106 7.45 -14.16 23.11
CA LEU A 106 8.70 -14.01 23.86
C LEU A 106 8.60 -14.52 25.30
N ASN A 107 7.43 -15.02 25.70
CA ASN A 107 7.14 -15.50 27.06
C ASN A 107 7.48 -14.47 28.15
N ILE A 108 7.03 -13.22 27.95
CA ILE A 108 7.20 -12.09 28.86
C ILE A 108 5.89 -11.38 29.09
N SER A 109 5.77 -10.53 30.12
CA SER A 109 4.54 -9.80 30.35
C SER A 109 4.33 -8.69 29.32
N ARG A 110 3.07 -8.43 28.93
CA ARG A 110 2.71 -7.32 28.04
C ARG A 110 3.25 -5.97 28.55
N SER A 111 3.20 -5.74 29.85
CA SER A 111 3.72 -4.50 30.47
C SER A 111 5.22 -4.36 30.27
N TYR A 112 5.94 -5.47 30.26
CA TYR A 112 7.38 -5.47 29.99
C TYR A 112 7.67 -5.19 28.51
N VAL A 113 6.92 -5.78 27.58
CA VAL A 113 6.98 -5.44 26.15
C VAL A 113 6.80 -3.94 25.94
N SER A 114 5.76 -3.33 26.53
CA SER A 114 5.49 -1.90 26.42
C SER A 114 6.65 -1.03 26.94
N ARG A 115 7.28 -1.43 28.05
CA ARG A 115 8.45 -0.72 28.61
C ARG A 115 9.67 -0.81 27.69
N ILE A 116 9.96 -2.00 27.14
CA ILE A 116 11.05 -2.20 26.19
C ILE A 116 10.81 -1.36 24.94
N GLU A 117 9.60 -1.44 24.37
CA GLU A 117 9.22 -0.68 23.17
C GLU A 117 9.44 0.83 23.40
N LYS A 118 8.93 1.38 24.50
CA LYS A 118 9.09 2.80 24.84
C LYS A 118 10.56 3.20 25.00
N LYS A 119 11.36 2.38 25.68
CA LYS A 119 12.79 2.62 25.86
C LYS A 119 13.52 2.62 24.52
N ALA A 120 13.29 1.61 23.69
CA ALA A 120 13.91 1.48 22.38
C ALA A 120 13.57 2.67 21.47
N LEU A 121 12.30 3.07 21.39
CA LEU A 121 11.86 4.23 20.62
C LEU A 121 12.49 5.52 21.12
N THR A 122 12.64 5.70 22.43
CA THR A 122 13.31 6.88 22.99
C THR A 122 14.79 6.91 22.63
N THR A 123 15.46 5.76 22.67
CA THR A 123 16.88 5.63 22.28
C THR A 123 17.06 5.97 20.79
N LEU A 124 16.22 5.43 19.93
CA LEU A 124 16.25 5.71 18.50
C LEU A 124 15.97 7.19 18.20
N LYS A 125 14.97 7.78 18.85
CA LYS A 125 14.68 9.22 18.72
C LYS A 125 15.89 10.06 19.06
N ASN A 126 16.54 9.80 20.20
CA ASN A 126 17.73 10.53 20.63
C ASN A 126 18.89 10.41 19.64
N MET A 127 18.99 9.27 18.94
CA MET A 127 20.00 9.09 17.90
C MET A 127 19.71 9.88 16.64
N TYR A 128 18.45 9.93 16.21
CA TYR A 128 18.03 10.80 15.11
C TYR A 128 18.24 12.28 15.43
N ASP A 129 17.91 12.70 16.65
CA ASP A 129 18.08 14.10 17.08
C ASP A 129 19.56 14.52 17.11
N LYS A 130 20.49 13.58 17.37
CA LYS A 130 21.95 13.81 17.33
C LYS A 130 22.57 13.73 15.94
N ASN A 131 21.98 12.96 15.04
CA ASN A 131 22.49 12.71 13.70
C ASN A 131 21.35 12.94 12.67
N PRO A 132 20.94 14.19 12.45
CA PRO A 132 19.78 14.49 11.58
C PRO A 132 20.04 14.16 10.11
N TYR A 133 21.29 14.03 9.66
CA TYR A 133 21.71 13.58 8.31
C TYR A 133 23.15 13.05 8.29
#